data_eeb4ea566afa2b7675467097f409fd41
#
_entry.id   eeb4ea566afa2b7675467097f409fd41
#
_cell.length_a   1.000
_cell.length_b   1.000
_cell.length_c   1.000
_cell.angle_alpha   90.00
_cell.angle_beta   90.00
_cell.angle_gamma   90.00
#
_symmetry.space_group_name_H-M   'P 1'
#
loop_
_entity.id
_entity.type
_entity.pdbx_description
1 polymer ?
#
loop_
_entity_poly.entity_id
_entity_poly.type
_entity_poly.pdbx_seq_one_letter_code
_entity_poly.pdbx_strand_id
1 'polypeptide(L)'
;MLRSPCAVTRRTSAMRRVIFLALFSIAVSSCAGPEIGAVADNRAVVTVDGGSISGAPASANSAVWTYKAIPFAAPPIGDLRWREPRPLVAWQGVRDATHFSKACFQALRAEGSFYGQIVDQMGEDCLYLNVWTAAQPAERRPVMVWIHGGGLTSGHGAEATYDGTALANRGVVLVTINYRLGPFGFFAHPLLSAESEHQASGNYGTLDQIAALKWVQKNIGKFGGDPGRVTIFGESAGSWSVHHLVASPLAKGLFQRAIGESGGAFGSNGTVFSKGEVENAGETFAKTVLGEVPPSLTALRAQSGEAIMAARTTGRRWSPNVDGYVFPDTVYNIFAAGKQNNVPVIVGSNADEGATLGAGRGTPTAAEYVKTARTTYGKLADEFLKIYPVAASDDQRMESRIRSYTDQSFGWEMRTWARMTGSVSSPAYWYFFSRVPPSPEGDHNGAFHAGEIIYVFDNLGKSPYPYANRGYTDVDRQLSNTMASYWVNFATTGNPNGKGLPEWPAYVREKDEALEFGDTVHVQAGIRKERLDFMDRYYAEQRARSN
;
A
#
# COMPACT_ATOMS: atom_id res chain seq x y z
N MET A 1 29.37 -53.59 25.50
CA MET A 1 28.91 -54.90 26.02
C MET A 1 27.55 -55.10 25.41
N LEU A 2 27.44 -55.93 24.33
CA LEU A 2 26.89 -57.28 24.32
C LEU A 2 25.37 -57.28 24.66
N ARG A 3 24.40 -57.76 23.91
CA ARG A 3 24.28 -58.67 22.77
C ARG A 3 22.80 -58.69 22.32
N SER A 4 22.54 -58.75 21.02
CA SER A 4 21.45 -59.55 20.45
C SER A 4 21.74 -61.06 20.67
N PRO A 5 20.89 -62.01 20.35
CA PRO A 5 19.93 -62.16 19.27
C PRO A 5 18.70 -63.10 19.63
N CYS A 6 17.72 -63.40 18.80
CA CYS A 6 17.60 -64.58 17.92
C CYS A 6 16.15 -64.82 17.45
N ALA A 7 16.06 -65.21 16.21
CA ALA A 7 14.88 -65.67 15.51
C ALA A 7 14.57 -67.16 15.83
N VAL A 8 13.32 -67.59 15.63
CA VAL A 8 12.99 -69.01 15.31
C VAL A 8 11.77 -69.05 14.37
N THR A 9 12.04 -69.65 13.25
CA THR A 9 11.12 -70.21 12.25
C THR A 9 10.44 -71.49 12.72
N ARG A 10 9.22 -71.78 12.29
CA ARG A 10 8.81 -73.15 11.88
C ARG A 10 7.63 -73.17 10.92
N ARG A 11 7.79 -73.98 9.90
CA ARG A 11 6.85 -74.46 8.86
C ARG A 11 5.91 -75.51 9.44
N THR A 12 4.77 -75.75 8.82
CA THR A 12 4.18 -77.02 8.29
C THR A 12 2.76 -76.69 7.85
N SER A 13 2.20 -77.11 6.79
CA SER A 13 2.15 -78.12 5.79
C SER A 13 0.68 -78.30 5.39
N ALA A 14 0.49 -78.46 4.11
CA ALA A 14 -0.68 -78.62 3.30
C ALA A 14 -1.80 -79.51 3.77
N MET A 15 -3.06 -79.17 3.36
CA MET A 15 -4.03 -80.18 2.91
C MET A 15 -5.00 -79.60 1.84
N ARG A 16 -5.02 -80.26 0.68
CA ARG A 16 -5.91 -80.01 -0.45
C ARG A 16 -7.35 -80.44 -0.08
N ARG A 17 -8.35 -79.63 -0.35
CA ARG A 17 -9.72 -80.09 -0.70
C ARG A 17 -10.23 -79.33 -1.91
N VAL A 18 -10.51 -80.06 -2.95
CA VAL A 18 -11.18 -79.67 -4.16
C VAL A 18 -12.66 -79.60 -3.89
N ILE A 19 -13.33 -78.47 -4.13
CA ILE A 19 -14.78 -78.39 -4.20
C ILE A 19 -15.10 -77.63 -5.48
N PHE A 20 -15.83 -78.30 -6.38
CA PHE A 20 -16.49 -77.73 -7.57
C PHE A 20 -17.59 -76.78 -7.11
N LEU A 21 -17.58 -75.54 -7.62
CA LEU A 21 -18.76 -74.70 -7.56
C LEU A 21 -18.97 -74.01 -8.91
N ALA A 22 -20.21 -74.17 -9.35
CA ALA A 22 -20.72 -73.69 -10.64
C ALA A 22 -20.66 -72.17 -10.77
N LEU A 23 -20.24 -71.75 -11.98
CA LEU A 23 -20.30 -70.35 -12.41
C LEU A 23 -21.76 -69.95 -12.67
N PHE A 24 -22.30 -69.06 -11.83
CA PHE A 24 -23.48 -68.27 -12.15
C PHE A 24 -22.98 -66.86 -12.55
N SER A 25 -22.97 -66.57 -13.82
CA SER A 25 -22.64 -65.23 -14.35
C SER A 25 -23.87 -64.33 -14.12
N ILE A 26 -23.81 -63.47 -13.12
CA ILE A 26 -24.75 -62.36 -12.98
C ILE A 26 -24.17 -61.21 -13.80
N ALA A 27 -24.78 -60.88 -14.94
CA ALA A 27 -24.48 -59.65 -15.66
C ALA A 27 -25.06 -58.48 -14.86
N VAL A 28 -24.21 -57.78 -14.12
CA VAL A 28 -24.54 -56.47 -13.56
C VAL A 28 -24.46 -55.46 -14.70
N SER A 29 -25.61 -55.11 -15.23
CA SER A 29 -25.73 -53.96 -16.14
C SER A 29 -25.45 -52.68 -15.36
N SER A 30 -24.22 -52.16 -15.45
CA SER A 30 -23.87 -50.85 -14.93
C SER A 30 -24.57 -49.79 -15.74
N CYS A 31 -25.67 -49.24 -15.23
CA CYS A 31 -26.18 -47.96 -15.70
C CYS A 31 -25.15 -46.89 -15.31
N ALA A 32 -24.23 -46.55 -16.22
CA ALA A 32 -23.48 -45.30 -16.15
C ALA A 32 -24.49 -44.15 -16.26
N GLY A 33 -24.83 -43.52 -15.15
CA GLY A 33 -25.51 -42.24 -15.15
C GLY A 33 -24.67 -41.23 -15.97
N PRO A 34 -25.30 -40.23 -16.58
CA PRO A 34 -24.54 -39.23 -17.29
C PRO A 34 -23.52 -38.61 -16.33
N GLU A 35 -22.21 -38.71 -16.63
CA GLU A 35 -21.20 -37.87 -16.04
C GLU A 35 -21.66 -36.43 -16.25
N ILE A 36 -22.10 -35.79 -15.19
CA ILE A 36 -22.26 -34.31 -15.18
C ILE A 36 -20.86 -33.80 -15.41
N GLY A 37 -20.52 -33.52 -16.67
CA GLY A 37 -19.28 -32.89 -17.04
C GLY A 37 -19.15 -31.65 -16.17
N ALA A 38 -18.11 -31.58 -15.35
CA ALA A 38 -17.79 -30.40 -14.55
C ALA A 38 -17.78 -29.23 -15.54
N VAL A 39 -18.74 -28.32 -15.41
CA VAL A 39 -18.74 -27.07 -16.17
C VAL A 39 -17.39 -26.42 -15.85
N ALA A 40 -16.53 -26.36 -16.87
CA ALA A 40 -15.22 -25.74 -16.69
C ALA A 40 -15.46 -24.32 -16.16
N ASP A 41 -14.89 -24.01 -14.97
CA ASP A 41 -15.03 -22.68 -14.39
C ASP A 41 -14.35 -21.69 -15.35
N ASN A 42 -15.14 -20.87 -16.02
CA ASN A 42 -14.67 -19.90 -17.00
C ASN A 42 -13.74 -18.83 -16.40
N ARG A 43 -13.58 -18.82 -15.08
CA ARG A 43 -12.61 -17.99 -14.36
C ARG A 43 -11.19 -18.55 -14.44
N ALA A 44 -10.97 -19.81 -14.79
CA ALA A 44 -9.62 -20.39 -14.86
C ALA A 44 -8.72 -19.67 -15.87
N VAL A 45 -9.29 -19.19 -17.00
CA VAL A 45 -8.56 -18.43 -18.02
C VAL A 45 -9.31 -17.15 -18.34
N VAL A 46 -8.61 -16.02 -18.24
CA VAL A 46 -9.15 -14.68 -18.53
C VAL A 46 -8.28 -14.02 -19.61
N THR A 47 -8.92 -13.42 -20.61
CA THR A 47 -8.22 -12.66 -21.64
C THR A 47 -8.24 -11.17 -21.31
N VAL A 48 -7.06 -10.60 -21.14
CA VAL A 48 -6.80 -9.17 -20.84
C VAL A 48 -6.02 -8.52 -21.98
N ASP A 49 -5.76 -7.23 -21.87
CA ASP A 49 -4.82 -6.55 -22.77
C ASP A 49 -3.47 -7.26 -22.75
N GLY A 50 -2.99 -7.57 -23.92
CA GLY A 50 -1.74 -8.28 -24.12
C GLY A 50 -1.91 -9.79 -24.30
N GLY A 51 -2.94 -10.46 -23.75
CA GLY A 51 -3.13 -11.91 -23.96
C GLY A 51 -3.95 -12.61 -22.88
N SER A 52 -3.94 -13.93 -22.89
CA SER A 52 -4.65 -14.75 -21.90
C SER A 52 -3.77 -15.10 -20.70
N ILE A 53 -4.40 -15.19 -19.54
CA ILE A 53 -3.76 -15.55 -18.25
C ILE A 53 -4.58 -16.66 -17.58
N SER A 54 -3.92 -17.54 -16.82
CA SER A 54 -4.59 -18.55 -16.00
C SER A 54 -4.41 -18.24 -14.53
N GLY A 55 -5.53 -18.10 -13.80
CA GLY A 55 -5.54 -17.93 -12.34
C GLY A 55 -5.77 -19.23 -11.60
N ALA A 56 -5.85 -19.12 -10.26
CA ALA A 56 -6.18 -20.23 -9.38
C ALA A 56 -7.11 -19.79 -8.24
N PRO A 57 -7.89 -20.70 -7.62
CA PRO A 57 -8.57 -20.42 -6.37
C PRO A 57 -7.56 -20.02 -5.27
N ALA A 58 -7.93 -19.07 -4.40
CA ALA A 58 -7.06 -18.60 -3.32
C ALA A 58 -6.65 -19.73 -2.33
N SER A 59 -7.52 -20.73 -2.17
CA SER A 59 -7.23 -21.98 -1.48
C SER A 59 -8.15 -23.07 -2.01
N ALA A 60 -7.92 -24.33 -1.67
CA ALA A 60 -8.80 -25.43 -1.99
C ALA A 60 -10.25 -25.10 -1.55
N ASN A 61 -11.21 -25.19 -2.47
CA ASN A 61 -12.62 -24.86 -2.26
C ASN A 61 -12.93 -23.37 -2.00
N SER A 62 -12.00 -22.44 -2.23
CA SER A 62 -12.27 -21.01 -2.14
C SER A 62 -13.17 -20.54 -3.29
N ALA A 63 -14.17 -19.71 -2.96
CA ALA A 63 -14.93 -18.98 -3.98
C ALA A 63 -14.11 -17.86 -4.62
N VAL A 64 -13.06 -17.38 -3.93
CA VAL A 64 -12.15 -16.32 -4.40
C VAL A 64 -11.10 -16.92 -5.34
N TRP A 65 -10.99 -16.34 -6.52
CA TRP A 65 -9.93 -16.58 -7.49
C TRP A 65 -8.85 -15.52 -7.38
N THR A 66 -7.62 -15.92 -7.62
CA THR A 66 -6.45 -15.05 -7.64
C THR A 66 -5.78 -15.09 -8.99
N TYR A 67 -5.38 -13.94 -9.48
CA TYR A 67 -4.57 -13.79 -10.68
C TYR A 67 -3.40 -12.89 -10.30
N LYS A 68 -2.20 -13.43 -10.35
CA LYS A 68 -0.98 -12.80 -9.87
C LYS A 68 -0.05 -12.47 -11.04
N ALA A 69 0.87 -11.53 -10.85
CA ALA A 69 1.85 -11.15 -11.86
C ALA A 69 1.24 -10.81 -13.23
N ILE A 70 0.14 -10.07 -13.24
CA ILE A 70 -0.45 -9.56 -14.48
C ILE A 70 0.34 -8.31 -14.90
N PRO A 71 1.03 -8.29 -16.05
CA PRO A 71 1.75 -7.11 -16.49
C PRO A 71 0.76 -6.01 -16.91
N PHE A 72 1.00 -4.78 -16.50
CA PHE A 72 0.18 -3.63 -16.91
C PHE A 72 0.93 -2.64 -17.82
N ALA A 73 2.26 -2.79 -17.93
CA ALA A 73 3.12 -2.02 -18.81
C ALA A 73 4.31 -2.86 -19.28
N ALA A 74 4.98 -2.44 -20.34
CA ALA A 74 6.23 -3.03 -20.79
C ALA A 74 7.31 -2.92 -19.70
N PRO A 75 8.20 -3.93 -19.55
CA PRO A 75 9.29 -3.87 -18.58
C PRO A 75 10.15 -2.61 -18.78
N PRO A 76 10.37 -1.79 -17.73
CA PRO A 76 11.13 -0.55 -17.82
C PRO A 76 12.64 -0.79 -17.73
N ILE A 77 13.18 -1.63 -18.62
CA ILE A 77 14.58 -2.08 -18.68
C ILE A 77 15.34 -1.46 -19.86
N GLY A 78 16.66 -1.38 -19.76
CA GLY A 78 17.51 -0.86 -20.84
C GLY A 78 17.13 0.56 -21.24
N ASP A 79 16.79 0.77 -22.51
CA ASP A 79 16.39 2.09 -23.02
C ASP A 79 15.05 2.60 -22.46
N LEU A 80 14.25 1.74 -21.85
CA LEU A 80 13.01 2.11 -21.17
C LEU A 80 13.20 2.50 -19.71
N ARG A 81 14.41 2.31 -19.15
CA ARG A 81 14.74 2.81 -17.80
C ARG A 81 14.61 4.32 -17.78
N TRP A 82 13.92 4.85 -16.76
CA TRP A 82 13.60 6.27 -16.62
C TRP A 82 12.86 6.88 -17.82
N ARG A 83 11.93 6.09 -18.37
CA ARG A 83 10.89 6.55 -19.29
C ARG A 83 9.50 6.32 -18.69
N GLU A 84 8.52 7.00 -19.23
CA GLU A 84 7.12 6.74 -18.96
C GLU A 84 6.76 5.28 -19.28
N PRO A 85 5.82 4.66 -18.54
CA PRO A 85 5.35 3.31 -18.84
C PRO A 85 4.89 3.18 -20.29
N ARG A 86 5.37 2.16 -20.99
CA ARG A 86 5.01 1.89 -22.39
C ARG A 86 3.97 0.78 -22.47
N PRO A 87 3.13 0.78 -23.52
CA PRO A 87 2.16 -0.30 -23.73
C PRO A 87 2.80 -1.67 -23.77
N LEU A 88 2.07 -2.67 -23.31
CA LEU A 88 2.47 -4.08 -23.37
C LEU A 88 2.65 -4.55 -24.82
N VAL A 89 3.66 -5.40 -25.03
CA VAL A 89 3.73 -6.25 -26.20
C VAL A 89 2.82 -7.47 -25.97
N ALA A 90 1.91 -7.73 -26.91
CA ALA A 90 1.02 -8.87 -26.83
C ALA A 90 1.79 -10.20 -26.82
N TRP A 91 1.33 -11.15 -26.01
CA TRP A 91 1.91 -12.50 -25.93
C TRP A 91 0.96 -13.54 -26.54
N GLN A 92 1.54 -14.65 -26.97
CA GLN A 92 0.81 -15.81 -27.45
C GLN A 92 0.62 -16.83 -26.32
N GLY A 93 -0.46 -17.63 -26.42
CA GLY A 93 -0.77 -18.66 -25.43
C GLY A 93 -1.36 -18.11 -24.12
N VAL A 94 -1.34 -18.95 -23.10
CA VAL A 94 -1.87 -18.63 -21.77
C VAL A 94 -0.69 -18.50 -20.81
N ARG A 95 -0.56 -17.32 -20.18
CA ARG A 95 0.42 -17.08 -19.11
C ARG A 95 -0.07 -17.65 -17.80
N ASP A 96 0.80 -18.31 -17.06
CA ASP A 96 0.54 -18.68 -15.67
C ASP A 96 0.51 -17.42 -14.78
N ALA A 97 -0.62 -17.21 -14.12
CA ALA A 97 -0.86 -16.11 -13.19
C ALA A 97 -1.13 -16.65 -11.76
N THR A 98 -0.51 -17.76 -11.37
CA THR A 98 -0.66 -18.36 -10.04
C THR A 98 0.43 -17.93 -9.05
N HIS A 99 1.52 -17.35 -9.53
CA HIS A 99 2.67 -16.90 -8.74
C HIS A 99 2.86 -15.39 -8.82
N PHE A 100 3.35 -14.78 -7.74
CA PHE A 100 3.67 -13.35 -7.72
C PHE A 100 4.89 -13.04 -8.60
N SER A 101 4.94 -11.80 -9.10
CA SER A 101 6.08 -11.25 -9.83
C SER A 101 7.23 -10.88 -8.88
N LYS A 102 8.37 -10.53 -9.47
CA LYS A 102 9.44 -9.82 -8.76
C LYS A 102 8.92 -8.50 -8.19
N ALA A 103 9.44 -8.12 -7.02
CA ALA A 103 9.32 -6.76 -6.51
C ALA A 103 10.20 -5.81 -7.34
N CYS A 104 9.86 -4.52 -7.35
CA CYS A 104 10.74 -3.50 -7.93
C CYS A 104 12.03 -3.39 -7.12
N PHE A 105 13.14 -2.99 -7.76
CA PHE A 105 14.41 -2.75 -7.06
C PHE A 105 14.21 -1.81 -5.89
N GLN A 106 14.68 -2.22 -4.72
CA GLN A 106 14.50 -1.52 -3.46
C GLN A 106 15.61 -1.84 -2.46
N ALA A 107 15.71 -1.03 -1.41
CA ALA A 107 16.57 -1.34 -0.30
C ALA A 107 15.89 -2.36 0.61
N LEU A 108 16.50 -3.50 0.82
CA LEU A 108 16.05 -4.44 1.84
C LEU A 108 16.37 -3.85 3.23
N ARG A 109 15.43 -3.98 4.14
CA ARG A 109 15.65 -3.73 5.56
C ARG A 109 16.28 -4.97 6.19
N ALA A 110 16.98 -4.78 7.32
CA ALA A 110 17.55 -5.91 8.04
C ALA A 110 16.44 -6.91 8.43
N GLU A 111 16.78 -8.19 8.39
CA GLU A 111 15.89 -9.25 8.87
C GLU A 111 15.48 -8.97 10.32
N GLY A 112 14.20 -9.18 10.64
CA GLY A 112 13.64 -8.88 11.96
C GLY A 112 13.41 -7.39 12.26
N SER A 113 13.70 -6.47 11.31
CA SER A 113 13.33 -5.07 11.49
C SER A 113 11.81 -4.90 11.46
N PHE A 114 11.29 -3.90 12.19
CA PHE A 114 9.84 -3.70 12.40
C PHE A 114 9.03 -3.63 11.11
N TYR A 115 9.61 -3.07 10.04
CA TYR A 115 9.01 -3.02 8.71
C TYR A 115 9.83 -3.81 7.69
N GLY A 116 10.48 -4.90 8.15
CA GLY A 116 11.20 -5.81 7.28
C GLY A 116 10.22 -6.54 6.36
N GLN A 117 10.45 -6.45 5.06
CA GLN A 117 9.62 -7.10 4.07
C GLN A 117 10.31 -8.37 3.59
N ILE A 118 9.52 -9.41 3.34
CA ILE A 118 10.01 -10.62 2.68
C ILE A 118 9.95 -10.35 1.18
N VAL A 119 11.11 -10.22 0.56
CA VAL A 119 11.25 -10.02 -0.89
C VAL A 119 12.06 -11.18 -1.44
N ASP A 120 11.38 -12.14 -2.08
CA ASP A 120 12.03 -13.32 -2.65
C ASP A 120 12.93 -12.96 -3.83
N GLN A 121 12.43 -12.10 -4.71
CA GLN A 121 13.15 -11.64 -5.90
C GLN A 121 12.78 -10.18 -6.20
N MET A 122 13.74 -9.42 -6.70
CA MET A 122 13.54 -8.05 -7.18
C MET A 122 14.22 -7.82 -8.52
N GLY A 123 13.77 -6.79 -9.23
CA GLY A 123 14.32 -6.40 -10.52
C GLY A 123 13.63 -5.19 -11.11
N GLU A 124 14.06 -4.73 -12.27
CA GLU A 124 13.41 -3.65 -13.00
C GLU A 124 12.15 -4.11 -13.73
N ASP A 125 12.10 -5.37 -14.18
CA ASP A 125 10.86 -5.98 -14.72
C ASP A 125 9.92 -6.30 -13.57
N CYS A 126 9.15 -5.28 -13.13
CA CYS A 126 8.34 -5.33 -11.92
C CYS A 126 6.96 -4.68 -12.06
N LEU A 127 6.59 -4.16 -13.24
CA LEU A 127 5.32 -3.46 -13.45
C LEU A 127 4.16 -4.44 -13.62
N TYR A 128 3.78 -5.04 -12.50
CA TYR A 128 2.76 -6.07 -12.39
C TYR A 128 1.72 -5.70 -11.33
N LEU A 129 0.53 -6.24 -11.51
CA LEU A 129 -0.55 -6.17 -10.53
C LEU A 129 -1.12 -7.57 -10.25
N ASN A 130 -1.88 -7.67 -9.16
CA ASN A 130 -2.55 -8.89 -8.74
C ASN A 130 -4.05 -8.60 -8.53
N VAL A 131 -4.91 -9.58 -8.77
CA VAL A 131 -6.36 -9.47 -8.64
C VAL A 131 -6.90 -10.60 -7.78
N TRP A 132 -7.77 -10.26 -6.81
CA TRP A 132 -8.59 -11.20 -6.04
C TRP A 132 -10.06 -10.93 -6.32
N THR A 133 -10.80 -11.96 -6.68
CA THR A 133 -12.23 -11.82 -6.97
C THR A 133 -13.02 -13.09 -6.65
N ALA A 134 -14.17 -12.93 -6.02
CA ALA A 134 -15.21 -13.96 -5.94
C ALA A 134 -16.35 -13.71 -6.96
N ALA A 135 -16.23 -12.66 -7.78
CA ALA A 135 -17.27 -12.24 -8.72
C ALA A 135 -17.27 -13.09 -9.99
N GLN A 136 -18.45 -13.21 -10.60
CA GLN A 136 -18.59 -13.58 -12.01
C GLN A 136 -18.43 -12.33 -12.91
N PRO A 137 -17.97 -12.46 -14.15
CA PRO A 137 -17.72 -11.31 -15.03
C PRO A 137 -18.90 -10.35 -15.20
N ALA A 138 -20.14 -10.83 -15.09
CA ALA A 138 -21.35 -10.01 -15.26
C ALA A 138 -21.74 -9.20 -14.00
N GLU A 139 -21.17 -9.48 -12.83
CA GLU A 139 -21.67 -8.92 -11.56
C GLU A 139 -21.31 -7.45 -11.33
N ARG A 140 -20.24 -6.95 -11.95
CA ARG A 140 -19.80 -5.54 -11.85
C ARG A 140 -19.67 -5.08 -10.39
N ARG A 141 -18.85 -5.77 -9.59
CA ARG A 141 -18.59 -5.43 -8.18
C ARG A 141 -17.73 -4.17 -8.06
N PRO A 142 -17.78 -3.43 -6.93
CA PRO A 142 -16.84 -2.34 -6.69
C PRO A 142 -15.41 -2.85 -6.67
N VAL A 143 -14.47 -2.01 -7.12
CA VAL A 143 -13.04 -2.34 -7.23
C VAL A 143 -12.28 -1.53 -6.21
N MET A 144 -11.39 -2.17 -5.47
CA MET A 144 -10.45 -1.51 -4.55
C MET A 144 -9.02 -1.75 -5.05
N VAL A 145 -8.26 -0.68 -5.29
CA VAL A 145 -6.88 -0.74 -5.78
C VAL A 145 -5.93 -0.29 -4.68
N TRP A 146 -5.17 -1.22 -4.14
CA TRP A 146 -4.18 -0.99 -3.10
C TRP A 146 -2.86 -0.50 -3.67
N ILE A 147 -2.36 0.59 -3.11
CA ILE A 147 -1.04 1.16 -3.38
C ILE A 147 -0.22 1.04 -2.09
N HIS A 148 0.81 0.20 -2.10
CA HIS A 148 1.60 -0.08 -0.91
C HIS A 148 2.44 1.11 -0.45
N GLY A 149 2.76 1.14 0.86
CA GLY A 149 3.65 2.09 1.48
C GLY A 149 5.14 1.81 1.27
N GLY A 150 5.95 2.23 2.24
CA GLY A 150 7.41 2.00 2.23
C GLY A 150 8.24 3.21 1.80
N GLY A 151 7.73 4.43 1.98
CA GLY A 151 8.48 5.68 1.78
C GLY A 151 8.89 5.93 0.32
N LEU A 152 8.18 5.39 -0.66
CA LEU A 152 8.49 5.39 -2.10
C LEU A 152 9.84 4.71 -2.42
N THR A 153 10.44 3.99 -1.49
CA THR A 153 11.76 3.36 -1.62
C THR A 153 11.76 1.87 -1.36
N SER A 154 10.69 1.33 -0.82
CA SER A 154 10.49 -0.10 -0.54
C SER A 154 9.00 -0.47 -0.63
N GLY A 155 8.69 -1.77 -0.58
CA GLY A 155 7.32 -2.30 -0.65
C GLY A 155 7.04 -3.03 -1.95
N HIS A 156 5.99 -3.84 -1.94
CA HIS A 156 5.48 -4.53 -3.12
C HIS A 156 4.04 -5.02 -2.89
N GLY A 157 3.30 -5.21 -3.98
CA GLY A 157 1.89 -5.61 -3.93
C GLY A 157 1.65 -7.09 -3.58
N ALA A 158 2.70 -7.86 -3.31
CA ALA A 158 2.63 -9.29 -2.98
C ALA A 158 2.84 -9.59 -1.49
N GLU A 159 2.87 -8.57 -0.61
CA GLU A 159 3.00 -8.78 0.82
C GLU A 159 1.79 -9.54 1.38
N ALA A 160 2.04 -10.51 2.25
CA ALA A 160 0.99 -11.33 2.87
C ALA A 160 -0.04 -10.49 3.65
N THR A 161 0.36 -9.33 4.15
CA THR A 161 -0.50 -8.34 4.82
C THR A 161 -1.63 -7.85 3.90
N TYR A 162 -1.38 -7.81 2.58
CA TYR A 162 -2.30 -7.33 1.57
C TYR A 162 -3.09 -8.45 0.86
N ASP A 163 -3.13 -9.67 1.44
CA ASP A 163 -3.96 -10.75 0.88
C ASP A 163 -5.41 -10.32 0.78
N GLY A 164 -5.93 -10.32 -0.44
CA GLY A 164 -7.25 -9.78 -0.76
C GLY A 164 -8.42 -10.72 -0.53
N THR A 165 -8.17 -11.93 -0.04
CA THR A 165 -9.19 -12.98 0.04
C THR A 165 -10.38 -12.58 0.92
N ALA A 166 -10.12 -11.96 2.08
CA ALA A 166 -11.17 -11.54 2.99
C ALA A 166 -12.04 -10.42 2.39
N LEU A 167 -11.42 -9.39 1.79
CA LEU A 167 -12.15 -8.30 1.13
C LEU A 167 -12.92 -8.78 -0.10
N ALA A 168 -12.36 -9.69 -0.90
CA ALA A 168 -13.06 -10.28 -2.04
C ALA A 168 -14.30 -11.08 -1.62
N ASN A 169 -14.25 -11.80 -0.50
CA ASN A 169 -15.40 -12.47 0.10
C ASN A 169 -16.48 -11.47 0.57
N ARG A 170 -16.11 -10.23 0.88
CA ARG A 170 -17.05 -9.14 1.25
C ARG A 170 -17.68 -8.45 0.03
N GLY A 171 -17.39 -8.91 -1.19
CA GLY A 171 -18.08 -8.47 -2.39
C GLY A 171 -17.37 -7.40 -3.21
N VAL A 172 -16.08 -7.18 -3.02
CA VAL A 172 -15.27 -6.32 -3.88
C VAL A 172 -14.34 -7.12 -4.79
N VAL A 173 -13.82 -6.50 -5.82
CA VAL A 173 -12.64 -6.97 -6.56
C VAL A 173 -11.45 -6.20 -6.02
N LEU A 174 -10.49 -6.90 -5.41
CA LEU A 174 -9.26 -6.28 -4.92
C LEU A 174 -8.14 -6.37 -5.95
N VAL A 175 -7.42 -5.28 -6.12
CA VAL A 175 -6.22 -5.18 -6.95
C VAL A 175 -5.07 -4.67 -6.08
N THR A 176 -3.90 -5.28 -6.15
CA THR A 176 -2.65 -4.71 -5.60
C THR A 176 -1.69 -4.44 -6.73
N ILE A 177 -0.92 -3.36 -6.66
CA ILE A 177 -0.01 -2.94 -7.73
C ILE A 177 1.43 -2.82 -7.24
N ASN A 178 2.39 -3.08 -8.12
CA ASN A 178 3.76 -2.62 -7.98
C ASN A 178 3.93 -1.29 -8.73
N TYR A 179 4.90 -0.51 -8.35
CA TYR A 179 5.36 0.70 -9.05
C TYR A 179 6.84 0.91 -8.79
N ARG A 180 7.56 1.58 -9.71
CA ARG A 180 9.00 1.83 -9.56
C ARG A 180 9.29 2.68 -8.34
N LEU A 181 10.35 2.33 -7.63
CA LEU A 181 10.74 2.85 -6.33
C LEU A 181 12.10 3.56 -6.38
N GLY A 182 12.33 4.43 -5.40
CA GLY A 182 13.63 5.07 -5.20
C GLY A 182 14.21 5.68 -6.48
N PRO A 183 15.49 5.38 -6.80
CA PRO A 183 16.14 5.93 -7.98
C PRO A 183 15.54 5.46 -9.31
N PHE A 184 14.80 4.36 -9.33
CA PHE A 184 14.15 3.89 -10.57
C PHE A 184 12.82 4.59 -10.83
N GLY A 185 12.11 4.98 -9.76
CA GLY A 185 10.79 5.63 -9.84
C GLY A 185 10.83 7.15 -9.78
N PHE A 186 11.84 7.74 -9.11
CA PHE A 186 11.82 9.16 -8.75
C PHE A 186 13.16 9.88 -9.02
N PHE A 187 13.95 9.40 -9.96
CA PHE A 187 15.17 10.06 -10.42
C PHE A 187 14.85 11.12 -11.48
N ALA A 188 15.02 12.39 -11.15
CA ALA A 188 14.95 13.50 -12.10
C ALA A 188 16.36 13.94 -12.50
N HIS A 189 16.54 14.32 -13.75
CA HIS A 189 17.81 14.82 -14.28
C HIS A 189 17.54 15.70 -15.51
N PRO A 190 18.29 16.81 -15.76
CA PRO A 190 18.08 17.67 -16.92
C PRO A 190 18.11 16.93 -18.26
N LEU A 191 19.01 15.95 -18.44
CA LEU A 191 19.07 15.13 -19.66
C LEU A 191 17.80 14.29 -19.85
N LEU A 192 17.21 13.76 -18.77
CA LEU A 192 15.95 12.99 -18.84
C LEU A 192 14.78 13.90 -19.16
N SER A 193 14.75 15.10 -18.57
CA SER A 193 13.73 16.10 -18.91
C SER A 193 13.84 16.54 -20.36
N ALA A 194 15.05 16.76 -20.86
CA ALA A 194 15.26 17.13 -22.27
C ALA A 194 14.89 16.01 -23.27
N GLU A 195 15.00 14.73 -22.86
CA GLU A 195 14.58 13.58 -23.68
C GLU A 195 13.05 13.40 -23.71
N SER A 196 12.35 13.87 -22.67
CA SER A 196 10.90 13.71 -22.52
C SER A 196 10.14 14.66 -23.44
N GLU A 197 9.10 14.17 -24.11
CA GLU A 197 8.16 14.99 -24.90
C GLU A 197 7.47 16.07 -24.05
N HIS A 198 7.39 15.84 -22.74
CA HIS A 198 6.76 16.73 -21.76
C HIS A 198 7.77 17.64 -21.03
N GLN A 199 9.06 17.58 -21.37
CA GLN A 199 10.13 18.28 -20.65
C GLN A 199 10.12 17.97 -19.13
N ALA A 200 9.76 16.74 -18.76
CA ALA A 200 9.51 16.28 -17.40
C ALA A 200 10.30 15.00 -17.08
N SER A 201 10.74 14.88 -15.83
CA SER A 201 11.39 13.64 -15.31
C SER A 201 11.17 13.50 -13.80
N GLY A 202 11.41 12.29 -13.27
CA GLY A 202 11.39 12.03 -11.83
C GLY A 202 10.04 11.59 -11.26
N ASN A 203 8.98 11.50 -12.07
CA ASN A 203 7.65 11.07 -11.61
C ASN A 203 7.24 9.70 -12.16
N TYR A 204 8.21 8.85 -12.50
CA TYR A 204 7.94 7.56 -13.18
C TYR A 204 7.13 6.60 -12.31
N GLY A 205 7.39 6.54 -10.98
CA GLY A 205 6.58 5.73 -10.06
C GLY A 205 5.11 6.15 -10.01
N THR A 206 4.83 7.46 -10.05
CA THR A 206 3.45 7.97 -10.14
C THR A 206 2.81 7.65 -11.49
N LEU A 207 3.58 7.74 -12.58
CA LEU A 207 3.12 7.36 -13.92
C LEU A 207 2.83 5.85 -14.02
N ASP A 208 3.59 5.00 -13.31
CA ASP A 208 3.33 3.57 -13.21
C ASP A 208 1.98 3.29 -12.53
N GLN A 209 1.68 4.02 -11.45
CA GLN A 209 0.39 3.93 -10.76
C GLN A 209 -0.77 4.36 -11.68
N ILE A 210 -0.58 5.44 -12.45
CA ILE A 210 -1.55 5.88 -13.46
C ILE A 210 -1.72 4.82 -14.56
N ALA A 211 -0.64 4.18 -15.00
CA ALA A 211 -0.71 3.10 -16.00
C ALA A 211 -1.47 1.87 -15.46
N ALA A 212 -1.23 1.49 -14.20
CA ALA A 212 -1.98 0.42 -13.54
C ALA A 212 -3.49 0.75 -13.46
N LEU A 213 -3.84 1.99 -13.12
CA LEU A 213 -5.24 2.42 -13.09
C LEU A 213 -5.88 2.44 -14.49
N LYS A 214 -5.15 2.84 -15.53
CA LYS A 214 -5.61 2.73 -16.92
C LYS A 214 -5.85 1.27 -17.32
N TRP A 215 -4.98 0.35 -16.88
CA TRP A 215 -5.18 -1.07 -17.06
C TRP A 215 -6.46 -1.55 -16.34
N VAL A 216 -6.69 -1.12 -15.09
CA VAL A 216 -7.92 -1.44 -14.33
C VAL A 216 -9.15 -0.97 -15.09
N GLN A 217 -9.18 0.28 -15.57
CA GLN A 217 -10.30 0.80 -16.35
C GLN A 217 -10.62 -0.07 -17.56
N LYS A 218 -9.63 -0.62 -18.24
CA LYS A 218 -9.80 -1.39 -19.46
C LYS A 218 -10.16 -2.86 -19.22
N ASN A 219 -9.63 -3.47 -18.15
CA ASN A 219 -9.63 -4.92 -17.99
C ASN A 219 -10.45 -5.45 -16.81
N ILE A 220 -10.72 -4.64 -15.78
CA ILE A 220 -11.25 -5.17 -14.52
C ILE A 220 -12.67 -5.78 -14.66
N GLY A 221 -13.41 -5.40 -15.68
CA GLY A 221 -14.68 -6.00 -16.02
C GLY A 221 -14.59 -7.49 -16.34
N LYS A 222 -13.43 -7.98 -16.81
CA LYS A 222 -13.19 -9.41 -17.07
C LYS A 222 -13.12 -10.24 -15.77
N PHE A 223 -12.85 -9.58 -14.67
CA PHE A 223 -12.78 -10.16 -13.31
C PHE A 223 -14.05 -9.88 -12.48
N GLY A 224 -15.11 -9.38 -13.12
CA GLY A 224 -16.37 -9.04 -12.46
C GLY A 224 -16.34 -7.70 -11.71
N GLY A 225 -15.33 -6.87 -11.92
CA GLY A 225 -15.24 -5.51 -11.36
C GLY A 225 -15.94 -4.47 -12.23
N ASP A 226 -16.36 -3.37 -11.61
CA ASP A 226 -16.94 -2.22 -12.29
C ASP A 226 -15.91 -1.09 -12.44
N PRO A 227 -15.43 -0.76 -13.65
CA PRO A 227 -14.51 0.33 -13.87
C PRO A 227 -15.09 1.71 -13.50
N GLY A 228 -16.40 1.87 -13.41
CA GLY A 228 -17.09 3.06 -12.90
C GLY A 228 -17.16 3.13 -11.38
N ARG A 229 -16.65 2.14 -10.64
CA ARG A 229 -16.66 2.10 -9.17
C ARG A 229 -15.30 1.68 -8.61
N VAL A 230 -14.25 2.41 -9.00
CA VAL A 230 -12.88 2.19 -8.55
C VAL A 230 -12.58 3.09 -7.35
N THR A 231 -12.12 2.49 -6.27
CA THR A 231 -11.57 3.17 -5.08
C THR A 231 -10.09 2.89 -5.00
N ILE A 232 -9.26 3.92 -5.02
CA ILE A 232 -7.82 3.80 -4.73
C ILE A 232 -7.61 3.93 -3.22
N PHE A 233 -6.75 3.10 -2.63
CA PHE A 233 -6.44 3.19 -1.21
C PHE A 233 -5.00 2.79 -0.94
N GLY A 234 -4.43 3.32 0.14
CA GLY A 234 -3.04 3.06 0.49
C GLY A 234 -2.67 3.66 1.82
N GLU A 235 -1.61 3.13 2.42
CA GLU A 235 -1.08 3.56 3.71
C GLU A 235 0.32 4.14 3.55
N SER A 236 0.68 5.11 4.44
CA SER A 236 2.01 5.73 4.44
C SER A 236 2.34 6.37 3.09
N ALA A 237 3.43 5.96 2.44
CA ALA A 237 3.76 6.41 1.08
C ALA A 237 2.73 5.96 0.03
N GLY A 238 1.95 4.91 0.30
CA GLY A 238 0.78 4.55 -0.50
C GLY A 238 -0.32 5.60 -0.37
N SER A 239 -0.56 6.13 0.82
CA SER A 239 -1.46 7.27 1.04
C SER A 239 -0.94 8.55 0.39
N TRP A 240 0.39 8.82 0.42
CA TRP A 240 0.96 9.92 -0.38
C TRP A 240 0.64 9.74 -1.85
N SER A 241 0.81 8.51 -2.37
CA SER A 241 0.50 8.17 -3.77
C SER A 241 -0.97 8.39 -4.09
N VAL A 242 -1.89 7.98 -3.20
CA VAL A 242 -3.33 8.26 -3.33
C VAL A 242 -3.57 9.78 -3.41
N HIS A 243 -2.94 10.55 -2.52
CA HIS A 243 -3.06 12.01 -2.49
C HIS A 243 -2.48 12.65 -3.76
N HIS A 244 -1.33 12.16 -4.24
CA HIS A 244 -0.73 12.57 -5.52
C HIS A 244 -1.66 12.29 -6.70
N LEU A 245 -2.29 11.12 -6.75
CA LEU A 245 -3.25 10.77 -7.81
C LEU A 245 -4.51 11.65 -7.76
N VAL A 246 -5.00 11.97 -6.54
CA VAL A 246 -6.11 12.92 -6.38
C VAL A 246 -5.70 14.33 -6.87
N ALA A 247 -4.45 14.73 -6.69
CA ALA A 247 -3.95 16.03 -7.16
C ALA A 247 -3.63 16.06 -8.67
N SER A 248 -3.25 14.93 -9.28
CA SER A 248 -2.78 14.87 -10.67
C SER A 248 -3.91 14.94 -11.68
N PRO A 249 -3.85 15.86 -12.67
CA PRO A 249 -4.82 15.90 -13.76
C PRO A 249 -4.77 14.66 -14.66
N LEU A 250 -3.63 13.95 -14.72
CA LEU A 250 -3.46 12.74 -15.53
C LEU A 250 -4.24 11.53 -14.98
N ALA A 251 -4.64 11.57 -13.72
CA ALA A 251 -5.41 10.52 -13.07
C ALA A 251 -6.93 10.77 -13.11
N LYS A 252 -7.36 11.88 -13.73
CA LYS A 252 -8.78 12.26 -13.79
C LYS A 252 -9.62 11.18 -14.46
N GLY A 253 -10.69 10.76 -13.73
CA GLY A 253 -11.65 9.76 -14.22
C GLY A 253 -11.19 8.30 -14.06
N LEU A 254 -9.96 8.04 -13.60
CA LEU A 254 -9.46 6.68 -13.41
C LEU A 254 -9.97 6.03 -12.11
N PHE A 255 -10.48 6.80 -11.19
CA PHE A 255 -11.09 6.35 -9.93
C PHE A 255 -12.23 7.29 -9.53
N GLN A 256 -13.13 6.82 -8.69
CA GLN A 256 -14.30 7.55 -8.22
C GLN A 256 -14.27 7.82 -6.73
N ARG A 257 -13.33 7.21 -5.98
CA ARG A 257 -13.17 7.37 -4.53
C ARG A 257 -11.72 7.18 -4.15
N ALA A 258 -11.31 7.75 -3.01
CA ALA A 258 -9.96 7.60 -2.50
C ALA A 258 -9.96 7.39 -0.98
N ILE A 259 -9.04 6.55 -0.49
CA ILE A 259 -8.82 6.34 0.94
C ILE A 259 -7.33 6.55 1.23
N GLY A 260 -7.02 7.51 2.09
CA GLY A 260 -5.67 7.79 2.55
C GLY A 260 -5.49 7.36 4.00
N GLU A 261 -4.59 6.43 4.25
CA GLU A 261 -4.28 5.91 5.57
C GLU A 261 -2.88 6.38 5.98
N SER A 262 -2.80 7.20 7.03
CA SER A 262 -1.52 7.64 7.62
C SER A 262 -0.52 8.26 6.63
N GLY A 263 -0.98 9.24 5.82
CA GLY A 263 -0.07 9.93 4.91
C GLY A 263 -0.68 11.00 4.01
N GLY A 264 -0.18 12.22 4.10
CA GLY A 264 -0.55 13.33 3.23
C GLY A 264 0.64 13.96 2.51
N ALA A 265 0.38 14.92 1.64
CA ALA A 265 1.37 15.54 0.77
C ALA A 265 1.32 17.08 0.79
N PHE A 266 0.82 17.70 1.89
CA PHE A 266 0.67 19.14 1.98
C PHE A 266 1.88 19.90 2.52
N GLY A 267 2.79 19.25 3.22
CA GLY A 267 3.92 19.96 3.82
C GLY A 267 4.88 19.08 4.60
N SER A 268 4.64 17.77 4.69
CA SER A 268 5.49 16.84 5.41
C SER A 268 6.23 15.86 4.48
N ASN A 269 6.20 14.59 4.80
CA ASN A 269 6.99 13.57 4.12
C ASN A 269 6.57 13.29 2.66
N GLY A 270 5.28 13.44 2.34
CA GLY A 270 4.73 13.22 0.99
C GLY A 270 4.84 14.42 0.03
N THR A 271 5.47 15.51 0.44
CA THR A 271 5.57 16.75 -0.35
C THR A 271 6.26 16.52 -1.70
N VAL A 272 5.70 17.13 -2.74
CA VAL A 272 6.36 17.24 -4.04
C VAL A 272 7.34 18.42 -4.02
N PHE A 273 8.53 18.23 -4.58
CA PHE A 273 9.60 19.23 -4.59
C PHE A 273 9.59 20.05 -5.89
N SER A 274 10.30 21.16 -5.91
CA SER A 274 10.51 21.89 -7.17
C SER A 274 11.35 21.07 -8.15
N LYS A 275 11.09 21.23 -9.46
CA LYS A 275 11.84 20.55 -10.52
C LYS A 275 13.36 20.81 -10.39
N GLY A 276 13.75 22.08 -10.16
CA GLY A 276 15.16 22.45 -10.05
C GLY A 276 15.87 21.76 -8.89
N GLU A 277 15.22 21.63 -7.71
CA GLU A 277 15.82 20.93 -6.56
C GLU A 277 16.09 19.46 -6.86
N VAL A 278 15.13 18.75 -7.48
CA VAL A 278 15.30 17.31 -7.76
C VAL A 278 16.25 17.06 -8.92
N GLU A 279 16.31 17.92 -9.93
CA GLU A 279 17.27 17.82 -11.03
C GLU A 279 18.71 18.06 -10.54
N ASN A 280 18.97 19.09 -9.72
CA ASN A 280 20.28 19.35 -9.10
C ASN A 280 20.76 18.16 -8.24
N ALA A 281 19.84 17.61 -7.45
CA ALA A 281 20.12 16.40 -6.68
C ALA A 281 20.36 15.20 -7.61
N GLY A 282 19.69 15.15 -8.77
CA GLY A 282 19.87 14.14 -9.81
C GLY A 282 21.25 14.19 -10.46
N GLU A 283 21.75 15.37 -10.77
CA GLU A 283 23.12 15.53 -11.29
C GLU A 283 24.17 15.01 -10.30
N THR A 284 23.97 15.30 -8.99
CA THR A 284 24.84 14.78 -7.93
C THR A 284 24.80 13.27 -7.87
N PHE A 285 23.61 12.68 -7.97
CA PHE A 285 23.43 11.22 -8.00
C PHE A 285 24.07 10.60 -9.25
N ALA A 286 23.88 11.18 -10.43
CA ALA A 286 24.48 10.73 -11.68
C ALA A 286 26.01 10.68 -11.59
N LYS A 287 26.65 11.70 -11.01
CA LYS A 287 28.08 11.72 -10.73
C LYS A 287 28.50 10.61 -9.76
N THR A 288 27.70 10.33 -8.74
CA THR A 288 27.98 9.22 -7.81
C THR A 288 27.93 7.87 -8.50
N VAL A 289 26.97 7.66 -9.41
CA VAL A 289 26.80 6.41 -10.18
C VAL A 289 27.93 6.20 -11.18
N LEU A 290 28.34 7.28 -11.88
CA LEU A 290 29.26 7.20 -13.01
C LEU A 290 30.74 7.44 -12.64
N GLY A 291 31.01 7.99 -11.44
CA GLY A 291 32.34 8.42 -11.05
C GLY A 291 32.85 9.54 -11.97
N GLU A 292 34.00 9.33 -12.59
CA GLU A 292 34.63 10.34 -13.49
C GLU A 292 34.08 10.32 -14.92
N VAL A 293 33.22 9.33 -15.27
CA VAL A 293 32.61 9.26 -16.61
C VAL A 293 31.63 10.43 -16.80
N PRO A 294 31.76 11.22 -17.89
CA PRO A 294 30.83 12.30 -18.15
C PRO A 294 29.37 11.82 -18.20
N PRO A 295 28.43 12.50 -17.54
CA PRO A 295 27.03 12.09 -17.51
C PRO A 295 26.42 12.06 -18.93
N SER A 296 25.88 10.91 -19.29
CA SER A 296 25.05 10.73 -20.49
C SER A 296 23.96 9.70 -20.18
N LEU A 297 22.82 9.78 -20.88
CA LEU A 297 21.74 8.82 -20.68
C LEU A 297 22.17 7.40 -21.04
N THR A 298 23.00 7.23 -22.07
CA THR A 298 23.57 5.94 -22.46
C THR A 298 24.43 5.37 -21.34
N ALA A 299 25.36 6.16 -20.77
CA ALA A 299 26.21 5.71 -19.67
C ALA A 299 25.41 5.36 -18.42
N LEU A 300 24.40 6.16 -18.07
CA LEU A 300 23.51 5.91 -16.94
C LEU A 300 22.66 4.65 -17.14
N ARG A 301 22.07 4.45 -18.32
CA ARG A 301 21.27 3.26 -18.65
C ARG A 301 22.09 1.97 -18.77
N ALA A 302 23.38 2.08 -19.06
CA ALA A 302 24.31 0.94 -19.10
C ALA A 302 24.68 0.41 -17.71
N GLN A 303 24.42 1.15 -16.64
CA GLN A 303 24.72 0.70 -15.28
C GLN A 303 23.78 -0.43 -14.84
N SER A 304 24.30 -1.38 -14.04
CA SER A 304 23.44 -2.41 -13.45
C SER A 304 22.46 -1.82 -12.42
N GLY A 305 21.35 -2.50 -12.18
CA GLY A 305 20.38 -2.08 -11.16
C GLY A 305 21.01 -2.04 -9.76
N GLU A 306 21.91 -2.98 -9.47
CA GLU A 306 22.65 -3.08 -8.21
C GLU A 306 23.61 -1.88 -8.04
N ALA A 307 24.30 -1.45 -9.10
CA ALA A 307 25.18 -0.28 -9.07
C ALA A 307 24.39 1.01 -8.79
N ILE A 308 23.21 1.16 -9.42
CA ILE A 308 22.29 2.28 -9.18
C ILE A 308 21.79 2.26 -7.72
N MET A 309 21.42 1.09 -7.20
CA MET A 309 20.98 0.94 -5.81
C MET A 309 22.12 1.20 -4.82
N ALA A 310 23.33 0.80 -5.10
CA ALA A 310 24.51 1.05 -4.25
C ALA A 310 24.86 2.55 -4.18
N ALA A 311 24.67 3.28 -5.26
CA ALA A 311 24.93 4.72 -5.33
C ALA A 311 23.85 5.57 -4.65
N ARG A 312 22.71 4.99 -4.23
CA ARG A 312 21.71 5.76 -3.49
C ARG A 312 22.36 6.36 -2.24
N THR A 313 22.40 7.66 -2.18
CA THR A 313 22.97 8.36 -1.03
C THR A 313 22.01 8.36 0.15
N THR A 314 22.52 8.06 1.33
CA THR A 314 21.80 8.29 2.57
C THR A 314 21.44 9.77 2.70
N GLY A 315 20.18 10.05 3.03
CA GLY A 315 19.69 11.43 3.22
C GLY A 315 19.03 12.06 2.00
N ARG A 316 19.14 11.48 0.79
CA ARG A 316 18.35 11.90 -0.35
C ARG A 316 16.92 11.36 -0.24
N ARG A 317 15.93 12.21 -0.40
CA ARG A 317 14.53 11.82 -0.56
C ARG A 317 14.25 11.54 -2.03
N TRP A 318 13.72 10.36 -2.32
CA TRP A 318 13.18 10.01 -3.61
C TRP A 318 11.69 10.33 -3.59
N SER A 319 11.30 11.46 -4.15
CA SER A 319 9.93 11.97 -4.08
C SER A 319 9.53 12.57 -5.43
N PRO A 320 8.23 12.63 -5.71
CA PRO A 320 7.72 13.33 -6.87
C PRO A 320 8.09 14.81 -6.88
N ASN A 321 7.97 15.43 -8.06
CA ASN A 321 8.28 16.84 -8.24
C ASN A 321 7.24 17.57 -9.10
N VAL A 322 7.19 18.89 -8.92
CA VAL A 322 6.41 19.79 -9.76
C VAL A 322 7.10 19.91 -11.12
N ASP A 323 6.63 19.14 -12.09
CA ASP A 323 7.22 19.03 -13.43
C ASP A 323 6.39 19.75 -14.52
N GLY A 324 5.21 20.26 -14.15
CA GLY A 324 4.26 20.89 -15.07
C GLY A 324 3.39 19.89 -15.85
N TYR A 325 3.70 18.60 -15.80
CA TYR A 325 2.99 17.54 -16.52
C TYR A 325 2.20 16.61 -15.58
N VAL A 326 2.88 15.89 -14.69
CA VAL A 326 2.24 15.04 -13.68
C VAL A 326 1.67 15.90 -12.56
N PHE A 327 2.43 16.89 -12.12
CA PHE A 327 2.04 17.88 -11.12
C PHE A 327 2.27 19.30 -11.65
N PRO A 328 1.18 20.02 -11.99
CA PRO A 328 1.29 21.42 -12.45
C PRO A 328 1.70 22.40 -11.34
N ASP A 329 1.53 22.00 -10.06
CA ASP A 329 1.88 22.79 -8.87
C ASP A 329 2.06 21.83 -7.67
N THR A 330 2.41 22.37 -6.50
CA THR A 330 2.40 21.60 -5.26
C THR A 330 1.01 21.06 -4.97
N VAL A 331 0.93 19.91 -4.28
CA VAL A 331 -0.37 19.31 -3.92
C VAL A 331 -1.21 20.29 -3.10
N TYR A 332 -0.58 21.04 -2.18
CA TYR A 332 -1.28 22.07 -1.41
C TYR A 332 -1.92 23.15 -2.31
N ASN A 333 -1.18 23.70 -3.26
CA ASN A 333 -1.68 24.75 -4.15
C ASN A 333 -2.80 24.23 -5.07
N ILE A 334 -2.69 22.99 -5.55
CA ILE A 334 -3.74 22.34 -6.36
C ILE A 334 -5.05 22.26 -5.56
N PHE A 335 -4.98 21.82 -4.30
CA PHE A 335 -6.15 21.72 -3.41
C PHE A 335 -6.67 23.08 -2.98
N ALA A 336 -5.80 24.03 -2.64
CA ALA A 336 -6.19 25.40 -2.30
C ALA A 336 -6.91 26.11 -3.46
N ALA A 337 -6.57 25.76 -4.70
CA ALA A 337 -7.24 26.26 -5.90
C ALA A 337 -8.48 25.45 -6.31
N GLY A 338 -8.86 24.39 -5.58
CA GLY A 338 -9.98 23.51 -5.90
C GLY A 338 -9.81 22.73 -7.20
N LYS A 339 -8.57 22.47 -7.63
CA LYS A 339 -8.22 21.83 -8.92
C LYS A 339 -7.97 20.32 -8.82
N GLN A 340 -8.06 19.74 -7.62
CA GLN A 340 -7.94 18.30 -7.41
C GLN A 340 -9.09 17.53 -8.07
N ASN A 341 -8.89 16.23 -8.29
CA ASN A 341 -9.97 15.33 -8.68
C ASN A 341 -11.02 15.31 -7.56
N ASN A 342 -12.22 15.78 -7.86
CA ASN A 342 -13.31 15.93 -6.90
C ASN A 342 -14.00 14.58 -6.67
N VAL A 343 -13.52 13.82 -5.69
CA VAL A 343 -14.03 12.51 -5.31
C VAL A 343 -14.20 12.42 -3.79
N PRO A 344 -15.16 11.63 -3.29
CA PRO A 344 -15.27 11.32 -1.87
C PRO A 344 -13.99 10.71 -1.32
N VAL A 345 -13.63 11.05 -0.07
CA VAL A 345 -12.45 10.48 0.58
C VAL A 345 -12.74 9.95 1.99
N ILE A 346 -12.06 8.85 2.36
CA ILE A 346 -11.78 8.50 3.76
C ILE A 346 -10.32 8.85 4.01
N VAL A 347 -10.03 9.53 5.11
CA VAL A 347 -8.65 9.88 5.51
C VAL A 347 -8.50 9.77 7.02
N GLY A 348 -7.35 9.33 7.49
CA GLY A 348 -7.10 9.24 8.92
C GLY A 348 -5.69 8.78 9.26
N SER A 349 -5.38 8.71 10.55
CA SER A 349 -4.07 8.33 11.06
C SER A 349 -4.16 7.61 12.40
N ASN A 350 -3.05 7.01 12.81
CA ASN A 350 -2.94 6.27 14.04
C ASN A 350 -2.45 7.15 15.20
N ALA A 351 -2.74 6.73 16.43
CA ALA A 351 -2.42 7.51 17.61
C ALA A 351 -0.91 7.64 17.87
N ASP A 352 -0.12 6.62 17.55
CA ASP A 352 1.28 6.53 17.94
C ASP A 352 2.21 6.28 16.73
N GLU A 353 1.94 6.95 15.61
CA GLU A 353 2.70 6.84 14.34
C GLU A 353 4.22 6.96 14.55
N GLY A 354 4.62 7.90 15.38
CA GLY A 354 6.02 8.20 15.67
C GLY A 354 6.73 7.13 16.50
N ALA A 355 6.00 6.23 17.15
CA ALA A 355 6.60 5.23 18.05
C ALA A 355 7.58 4.30 17.31
N THR A 356 7.21 3.88 16.11
CA THR A 356 8.02 2.96 15.29
C THR A 356 8.88 3.67 14.24
N LEU A 357 8.46 4.83 13.76
CA LEU A 357 9.20 5.61 12.75
C LEU A 357 10.32 6.47 13.33
N GLY A 358 10.23 6.84 14.60
CA GLY A 358 11.19 7.69 15.30
C GLY A 358 12.12 6.96 16.28
N ALA A 359 11.76 5.74 16.67
CA ALA A 359 12.42 5.02 17.78
C ALA A 359 13.92 4.75 17.57
N GLY A 360 14.37 4.56 16.32
CA GLY A 360 15.79 4.31 16.00
C GLY A 360 16.73 5.54 16.16
N ARG A 361 16.20 6.71 16.52
CA ARG A 361 16.99 7.96 16.60
C ARG A 361 17.48 8.29 18.00
N GLY A 362 17.22 7.44 18.99
CA GLY A 362 17.57 7.68 20.40
C GLY A 362 16.73 8.79 21.06
N THR A 363 16.78 8.87 22.39
CA THR A 363 16.12 9.94 23.16
C THR A 363 16.99 11.19 23.14
N PRO A 364 16.48 12.37 22.73
CA PRO A 364 17.25 13.60 22.78
C PRO A 364 17.49 14.04 24.23
N THR A 365 18.63 14.65 24.54
CA THR A 365 18.80 15.40 25.76
C THR A 365 17.83 16.58 25.79
N ALA A 366 17.57 17.13 26.98
CA ALA A 366 16.72 18.32 27.12
C ALA A 366 17.23 19.50 26.27
N ALA A 367 18.55 19.70 26.23
CA ALA A 367 19.19 20.78 25.46
C ALA A 367 19.01 20.57 23.94
N GLU A 368 19.20 19.35 23.46
CA GLU A 368 18.98 18.99 22.03
C GLU A 368 17.52 19.12 21.63
N TYR A 369 16.59 18.72 22.50
CA TYR A 369 15.16 18.87 22.24
C TYR A 369 14.77 20.35 22.09
N VAL A 370 15.19 21.22 23.04
CA VAL A 370 14.97 22.67 22.97
C VAL A 370 15.63 23.28 21.73
N LYS A 371 16.89 22.92 21.45
CA LYS A 371 17.59 23.40 20.24
C LYS A 371 16.85 23.05 18.97
N THR A 372 16.40 21.80 18.85
CA THR A 372 15.63 21.33 17.70
C THR A 372 14.30 22.08 17.57
N ALA A 373 13.57 22.27 18.68
CA ALA A 373 12.34 23.03 18.68
C ALA A 373 12.55 24.48 18.19
N ARG A 374 13.59 25.17 18.70
CA ARG A 374 13.91 26.53 18.28
C ARG A 374 14.32 26.63 16.81
N THR A 375 15.10 25.68 16.33
CA THR A 375 15.52 25.63 14.92
C THR A 375 14.34 25.35 13.98
N THR A 376 13.45 24.42 14.35
CA THR A 376 12.34 23.98 13.50
C THR A 376 11.20 24.98 13.50
N TYR A 377 10.78 25.46 14.69
CA TYR A 377 9.57 26.24 14.85
C TYR A 377 9.81 27.75 14.98
N GLY A 378 11.07 28.20 15.10
CA GLY A 378 11.44 29.61 15.13
C GLY A 378 10.67 30.39 16.20
N LYS A 379 9.90 31.41 15.81
CA LYS A 379 9.10 32.23 16.75
C LYS A 379 7.95 31.46 17.44
N LEU A 380 7.53 30.31 16.89
CA LEU A 380 6.54 29.43 17.50
C LEU A 380 7.13 28.42 18.49
N ALA A 381 8.46 28.43 18.70
CA ALA A 381 9.15 27.43 19.52
C ALA A 381 8.69 27.39 20.98
N ASP A 382 8.42 28.55 21.59
CA ASP A 382 7.98 28.60 22.99
C ASP A 382 6.54 28.06 23.15
N GLU A 383 5.68 28.26 22.15
CA GLU A 383 4.36 27.64 22.09
C GLU A 383 4.47 26.12 21.86
N PHE A 384 5.34 25.68 20.94
CA PHE A 384 5.62 24.26 20.73
C PHE A 384 6.04 23.57 22.04
N LEU A 385 6.97 24.19 22.81
CA LEU A 385 7.47 23.62 24.06
C LEU A 385 6.44 23.60 25.20
N LYS A 386 5.36 24.39 25.11
CA LYS A 386 4.20 24.27 26.01
C LYS A 386 3.33 23.07 25.65
N ILE A 387 3.11 22.84 24.36
CA ILE A 387 2.26 21.75 23.84
C ILE A 387 2.97 20.40 23.93
N TYR A 388 4.28 20.40 23.66
CA TYR A 388 5.16 19.22 23.70
C TYR A 388 6.32 19.50 24.66
N PRO A 389 6.12 19.32 25.96
CA PRO A 389 7.04 19.84 26.98
C PRO A 389 8.39 19.10 26.99
N VAL A 390 9.41 19.84 27.39
CA VAL A 390 10.70 19.27 27.77
C VAL A 390 10.54 18.62 29.15
N ALA A 391 10.25 17.34 29.17
CA ALA A 391 10.06 16.64 30.42
C ALA A 391 11.41 16.28 31.10
N ALA A 392 11.35 16.03 32.40
CA ALA A 392 12.53 15.70 33.19
C ALA A 392 13.11 14.32 32.87
N SER A 393 12.25 13.33 32.62
CA SER A 393 12.70 11.97 32.28
C SER A 393 12.90 11.78 30.78
N ASP A 394 13.75 10.84 30.41
CA ASP A 394 14.03 10.45 29.04
C ASP A 394 12.78 9.90 28.35
N ASP A 395 12.00 9.07 29.04
CA ASP A 395 10.77 8.48 28.51
C ASP A 395 9.72 9.55 28.15
N GLN A 396 9.50 10.53 29.03
CA GLN A 396 8.56 11.61 28.77
C GLN A 396 9.02 12.53 27.63
N ARG A 397 10.36 12.75 27.47
CA ARG A 397 10.88 13.50 26.31
C ARG A 397 10.70 12.71 25.00
N MET A 398 10.91 11.40 25.04
CA MET A 398 10.65 10.53 23.91
C MET A 398 9.16 10.57 23.54
N GLU A 399 8.26 10.51 24.51
CA GLU A 399 6.83 10.62 24.30
C GLU A 399 6.45 11.96 23.64
N SER A 400 6.97 13.10 24.13
CA SER A 400 6.74 14.41 23.52
C SER A 400 7.23 14.47 22.06
N ARG A 401 8.38 13.84 21.78
CA ARG A 401 8.90 13.73 20.42
C ARG A 401 8.03 12.84 19.52
N ILE A 402 7.61 11.68 20.00
CA ILE A 402 6.70 10.77 19.27
C ILE A 402 5.40 11.49 18.93
N ARG A 403 4.80 12.16 19.93
CA ARG A 403 3.54 12.90 19.75
C ARG A 403 3.69 14.05 18.74
N SER A 404 4.75 14.85 18.86
CA SER A 404 4.97 15.97 17.92
C SER A 404 5.21 15.50 16.49
N TYR A 405 5.96 14.41 16.30
CA TYR A 405 6.18 13.80 14.99
C TYR A 405 4.88 13.23 14.42
N THR A 406 4.08 12.51 15.23
CA THR A 406 2.78 11.98 14.84
C THR A 406 1.84 13.09 14.36
N ASP A 407 1.72 14.16 15.15
CA ASP A 407 0.80 15.25 14.84
C ASP A 407 1.25 16.06 13.63
N GLN A 408 2.56 16.29 13.46
CA GLN A 408 3.13 17.03 12.34
C GLN A 408 3.06 16.26 11.03
N SER A 409 3.44 14.97 11.05
CA SER A 409 3.64 14.18 9.83
C SER A 409 2.39 13.46 9.35
N PHE A 410 1.42 13.24 10.25
CA PHE A 410 0.23 12.44 9.96
C PHE A 410 -1.07 13.14 10.37
N GLY A 411 -1.26 13.44 11.64
CA GLY A 411 -2.53 13.99 12.15
C GLY A 411 -2.94 15.27 11.44
N TRP A 412 -2.03 16.24 11.30
CA TRP A 412 -2.29 17.49 10.60
C TRP A 412 -2.59 17.28 9.10
N GLU A 413 -1.83 16.42 8.45
CA GLU A 413 -1.99 16.11 7.04
C GLU A 413 -3.39 15.57 6.75
N MET A 414 -3.84 14.59 7.55
CA MET A 414 -5.12 13.92 7.31
C MET A 414 -6.31 14.81 7.66
N ARG A 415 -6.23 15.58 8.77
CA ARG A 415 -7.26 16.59 9.10
C ARG A 415 -7.34 17.69 8.04
N THR A 416 -6.20 18.13 7.52
CA THR A 416 -6.14 19.13 6.45
C THR A 416 -6.73 18.59 5.16
N TRP A 417 -6.46 17.33 4.82
CA TRP A 417 -7.04 16.70 3.64
C TRP A 417 -8.58 16.61 3.75
N ALA A 418 -9.11 16.17 4.90
CA ALA A 418 -10.56 16.19 5.15
C ALA A 418 -11.15 17.60 4.95
N ARG A 419 -10.52 18.63 5.53
CA ARG A 419 -10.95 20.03 5.41
C ARG A 419 -10.97 20.53 3.97
N MET A 420 -9.89 20.26 3.23
CA MET A 420 -9.76 20.77 1.85
C MET A 420 -10.64 20.00 0.87
N THR A 421 -10.91 18.72 1.09
CA THR A 421 -11.91 17.97 0.32
C THR A 421 -13.32 18.45 0.63
N GLY A 422 -13.66 18.67 1.90
CA GLY A 422 -14.97 19.20 2.30
C GLY A 422 -15.26 20.63 1.82
N SER A 423 -14.24 21.37 1.36
CA SER A 423 -14.41 22.70 0.76
C SER A 423 -14.84 22.68 -0.71
N VAL A 424 -14.81 21.52 -1.35
CA VAL A 424 -15.39 21.26 -2.67
C VAL A 424 -16.68 20.43 -2.51
N SER A 425 -17.23 19.86 -3.55
CA SER A 425 -18.55 19.22 -3.46
C SER A 425 -18.58 17.79 -2.93
N SER A 426 -17.41 17.14 -2.78
CA SER A 426 -17.33 15.75 -2.35
C SER A 426 -17.22 15.62 -0.83
N PRO A 427 -17.88 14.63 -0.19
CA PRO A 427 -17.73 14.40 1.24
C PRO A 427 -16.35 13.84 1.58
N ALA A 428 -15.86 14.21 2.75
CA ALA A 428 -14.71 13.61 3.40
C ALA A 428 -15.17 12.91 4.70
N TYR A 429 -14.55 11.81 5.04
CA TYR A 429 -14.76 11.08 6.29
C TYR A 429 -13.41 10.96 6.98
N TRP A 430 -13.31 11.51 8.20
CA TRP A 430 -12.06 11.51 8.96
C TRP A 430 -12.11 10.47 10.04
N TYR A 431 -11.04 9.62 10.14
CA TYR A 431 -10.90 8.65 11.23
C TYR A 431 -9.65 8.90 12.06
N PHE A 432 -9.66 8.31 13.25
CA PHE A 432 -8.54 8.25 14.17
C PHE A 432 -8.44 6.83 14.73
N PHE A 433 -7.34 6.13 14.45
CA PHE A 433 -7.12 4.78 14.95
C PHE A 433 -6.31 4.84 16.25
N SER A 434 -6.95 4.47 17.37
CA SER A 434 -6.38 4.48 18.72
C SER A 434 -6.28 3.10 19.35
N ARG A 435 -6.77 2.04 18.67
CA ARG A 435 -6.62 0.68 19.17
C ARG A 435 -5.16 0.30 19.27
N VAL A 436 -4.72 -0.02 20.48
CA VAL A 436 -3.40 -0.63 20.73
C VAL A 436 -3.52 -2.13 20.48
N PRO A 437 -2.95 -2.67 19.39
CA PRO A 437 -3.01 -4.11 19.15
C PRO A 437 -2.32 -4.84 20.29
N PRO A 438 -2.80 -6.03 20.70
CA PRO A 438 -2.05 -6.86 21.64
C PRO A 438 -0.62 -7.05 21.14
N SER A 439 0.34 -7.00 22.04
CA SER A 439 1.75 -7.12 21.68
C SER A 439 2.46 -8.20 22.47
N PRO A 440 3.51 -8.80 21.90
CA PRO A 440 4.43 -9.64 22.67
C PRO A 440 5.02 -8.87 23.85
N GLU A 441 5.42 -9.56 24.88
CA GLU A 441 6.04 -8.94 26.06
C GLU A 441 7.21 -8.03 25.67
N GLY A 442 7.17 -6.78 26.17
CA GLY A 442 8.19 -5.76 25.86
C GLY A 442 7.98 -4.90 24.60
N ASP A 443 6.93 -5.13 23.83
CA ASP A 443 6.54 -4.28 22.70
C ASP A 443 5.56 -3.18 23.17
N HIS A 444 6.01 -1.93 23.24
CA HIS A 444 5.25 -0.76 23.70
C HIS A 444 4.98 0.25 22.57
N ASN A 445 4.74 -0.22 21.35
CA ASN A 445 4.60 0.64 20.18
C ASN A 445 3.24 1.37 20.07
N GLY A 446 2.28 1.10 20.95
CA GLY A 446 0.96 1.74 20.93
C GLY A 446 0.16 1.40 19.66
N ALA A 447 -0.69 2.34 19.23
CA ALA A 447 -1.35 2.32 17.93
C ALA A 447 -0.35 2.80 16.86
N PHE A 448 0.59 1.93 16.51
CA PHE A 448 1.77 2.24 15.71
C PHE A 448 1.44 2.47 14.23
N HIS A 449 2.38 3.09 13.51
CA HIS A 449 2.28 3.31 12.06
C HIS A 449 2.03 2.00 11.30
N ALA A 450 1.07 2.01 10.40
CA ALA A 450 0.60 0.85 9.64
C ALA A 450 -0.12 -0.24 10.47
N GLY A 451 -0.37 -0.01 11.78
CA GLY A 451 -1.03 -0.98 12.66
C GLY A 451 -2.48 -1.30 12.26
N GLU A 452 -3.15 -0.38 11.57
CA GLU A 452 -4.54 -0.52 11.13
C GLU A 452 -4.71 -1.39 9.88
N ILE A 453 -3.67 -1.56 9.04
CA ILE A 453 -3.78 -2.24 7.74
C ILE A 453 -4.41 -3.63 7.87
N ILE A 454 -3.97 -4.42 8.85
CA ILE A 454 -4.48 -5.78 9.03
C ILE A 454 -5.93 -5.83 9.46
N TYR A 455 -6.45 -4.75 10.09
CA TYR A 455 -7.87 -4.62 10.42
C TYR A 455 -8.67 -4.28 9.16
N VAL A 456 -8.15 -3.40 8.31
CA VAL A 456 -8.76 -3.04 7.02
C VAL A 456 -8.85 -4.24 6.08
N PHE A 457 -7.77 -5.03 5.97
CA PHE A 457 -7.72 -6.23 5.14
C PHE A 457 -8.39 -7.45 5.75
N ASP A 458 -8.81 -7.39 7.02
CA ASP A 458 -9.39 -8.51 7.78
C ASP A 458 -8.45 -9.74 7.80
N ASN A 459 -7.17 -9.48 8.02
CA ASN A 459 -6.07 -10.46 7.96
C ASN A 459 -5.40 -10.69 9.32
N LEU A 460 -6.11 -10.45 10.43
CA LEU A 460 -5.59 -10.66 11.79
C LEU A 460 -4.97 -12.04 11.96
N GLY A 461 -3.73 -12.06 12.44
CA GLY A 461 -2.98 -13.31 12.70
C GLY A 461 -2.46 -14.05 11.46
N LYS A 462 -2.68 -13.52 10.24
CA LYS A 462 -2.19 -14.13 8.99
C LYS A 462 -0.94 -13.45 8.43
N SER A 463 -0.63 -12.24 8.89
CA SER A 463 0.48 -11.43 8.41
C SER A 463 1.76 -11.72 9.19
N PRO A 464 2.96 -11.53 8.57
CA PRO A 464 4.23 -11.68 9.26
C PRO A 464 4.45 -10.56 10.30
N TYR A 465 5.62 -10.58 10.96
CA TYR A 465 6.03 -9.47 11.82
C TYR A 465 5.90 -8.11 11.09
N PRO A 466 5.40 -7.03 11.75
CA PRO A 466 5.13 -6.92 13.19
C PRO A 466 3.73 -7.41 13.64
N TYR A 467 2.96 -8.01 12.79
CA TYR A 467 1.56 -8.39 13.06
C TYR A 467 1.40 -9.83 13.58
N ALA A 468 2.41 -10.67 13.37
CA ALA A 468 2.38 -12.07 13.79
C ALA A 468 2.35 -12.22 15.32
N ASN A 469 1.66 -13.26 15.80
CA ASN A 469 1.69 -13.71 17.19
C ASN A 469 1.24 -12.68 18.24
N ARG A 470 0.41 -11.69 17.83
CA ARG A 470 -0.04 -10.62 18.75
C ARG A 470 -1.17 -11.03 19.71
N GLY A 471 -1.70 -12.24 19.61
CA GLY A 471 -2.76 -12.70 20.53
C GLY A 471 -4.07 -11.89 20.39
N TYR A 472 -4.46 -11.54 19.18
CA TYR A 472 -5.68 -10.77 18.90
C TYR A 472 -6.91 -11.31 19.62
N THR A 473 -7.65 -10.41 20.26
CA THR A 473 -8.83 -10.68 21.08
C THR A 473 -10.13 -10.59 20.26
N ASP A 474 -11.26 -10.79 20.89
CA ASP A 474 -12.58 -10.59 20.25
C ASP A 474 -12.82 -9.12 19.92
N VAL A 475 -12.27 -8.19 20.71
CA VAL A 475 -12.30 -6.74 20.41
C VAL A 475 -11.62 -6.47 19.06
N ASP A 476 -10.45 -7.05 18.83
CA ASP A 476 -9.70 -6.89 17.58
C ASP A 476 -10.44 -7.48 16.38
N ARG A 477 -11.03 -8.68 16.56
CA ARG A 477 -11.81 -9.33 15.50
C ARG A 477 -13.06 -8.53 15.14
N GLN A 478 -13.76 -7.99 16.15
CA GLN A 478 -14.93 -7.14 15.92
C GLN A 478 -14.54 -5.81 15.26
N LEU A 479 -13.46 -5.19 15.70
CA LEU A 479 -12.95 -3.96 15.12
C LEU A 479 -12.54 -4.16 13.65
N SER A 480 -11.82 -5.24 13.35
CA SER A 480 -11.42 -5.61 11.99
C SER A 480 -12.65 -5.79 11.08
N ASN A 481 -13.64 -6.56 11.54
CA ASN A 481 -14.89 -6.72 10.80
C ASN A 481 -15.60 -5.38 10.56
N THR A 482 -15.59 -4.49 11.54
CA THR A 482 -16.21 -3.15 11.47
C THR A 482 -15.48 -2.25 10.47
N MET A 483 -14.14 -2.14 10.56
CA MET A 483 -13.32 -1.35 9.65
C MET A 483 -13.43 -1.86 8.20
N ALA A 484 -13.25 -3.16 7.97
CA ALA A 484 -13.42 -3.75 6.64
C ALA A 484 -14.81 -3.48 6.06
N SER A 485 -15.86 -3.47 6.89
CA SER A 485 -17.22 -3.15 6.46
C SER A 485 -17.36 -1.69 6.02
N TYR A 486 -16.79 -0.73 6.76
CA TYR A 486 -16.79 0.68 6.36
C TYR A 486 -16.06 0.90 5.02
N TRP A 487 -14.88 0.29 4.84
CA TRP A 487 -14.09 0.41 3.59
C TRP A 487 -14.85 -0.16 2.39
N VAL A 488 -15.48 -1.33 2.56
CA VAL A 488 -16.29 -1.97 1.51
C VAL A 488 -17.55 -1.16 1.19
N ASN A 489 -18.26 -0.63 2.21
CA ASN A 489 -19.42 0.24 2.00
C ASN A 489 -19.03 1.50 1.24
N PHE A 490 -17.93 2.13 1.65
CA PHE A 490 -17.41 3.31 0.97
C PHE A 490 -17.01 3.01 -0.48
N ALA A 491 -16.31 1.91 -0.72
CA ALA A 491 -15.96 1.48 -2.07
C ALA A 491 -17.20 1.20 -2.93
N THR A 492 -18.30 0.76 -2.32
CA THR A 492 -19.55 0.46 -3.01
C THR A 492 -20.34 1.72 -3.34
N THR A 493 -20.49 2.65 -2.40
CA THR A 493 -21.46 3.75 -2.47
C THR A 493 -20.86 5.15 -2.43
N GLY A 494 -19.62 5.31 -1.91
CA GLY A 494 -19.02 6.60 -1.55
C GLY A 494 -19.41 7.09 -0.15
N ASN A 495 -20.21 6.29 0.58
CA ASN A 495 -20.59 6.52 1.97
C ASN A 495 -20.18 5.30 2.79
N PRO A 496 -19.38 5.45 3.88
CA PRO A 496 -18.94 4.31 4.68
C PRO A 496 -20.05 3.69 5.53
N ASN A 497 -21.14 4.42 5.79
CA ASN A 497 -22.21 3.99 6.66
C ASN A 497 -22.95 2.77 6.13
N GLY A 498 -23.44 1.92 7.04
CA GLY A 498 -24.19 0.71 6.72
C GLY A 498 -24.93 0.14 7.91
N LYS A 499 -25.80 -0.82 7.67
CA LYS A 499 -26.61 -1.45 8.70
C LYS A 499 -25.75 -2.08 9.80
N GLY A 500 -26.01 -1.75 11.05
CA GLY A 500 -25.34 -2.30 12.23
C GLY A 500 -23.99 -1.69 12.54
N LEU A 501 -23.56 -0.67 11.81
CA LEU A 501 -22.36 0.11 12.09
C LEU A 501 -22.75 1.41 12.84
N PRO A 502 -21.90 1.91 13.77
CA PRO A 502 -22.03 3.27 14.29
C PRO A 502 -22.07 4.30 13.14
N GLU A 503 -22.81 5.39 13.33
CA GLU A 503 -22.86 6.44 12.33
C GLU A 503 -21.50 7.15 12.21
N TRP A 504 -20.97 7.27 11.01
CA TRP A 504 -19.78 8.04 10.67
C TRP A 504 -20.20 9.30 9.92
N PRO A 505 -20.24 10.49 10.57
CA PRO A 505 -20.64 11.72 9.92
C PRO A 505 -19.60 12.15 8.87
N ALA A 506 -20.08 12.77 7.80
CA ALA A 506 -19.17 13.48 6.90
C ALA A 506 -18.51 14.64 7.67
N TYR A 507 -17.22 14.86 7.39
CA TYR A 507 -16.43 15.87 8.08
C TYR A 507 -16.96 17.28 7.84
N VAL A 508 -17.20 18.00 8.91
CA VAL A 508 -17.57 19.41 8.92
C VAL A 508 -16.55 20.17 9.77
N ARG A 509 -15.92 21.21 9.19
CA ARG A 509 -14.82 21.95 9.84
C ARG A 509 -15.18 22.49 11.22
N GLU A 510 -16.38 23.02 11.37
CA GLU A 510 -16.88 23.64 12.60
C GLU A 510 -17.09 22.63 13.73
N LYS A 511 -17.41 21.38 13.36
CA LYS A 511 -17.60 20.28 14.32
C LYS A 511 -16.28 19.57 14.63
N ASP A 512 -15.38 19.49 13.66
CA ASP A 512 -14.06 18.82 13.75
C ASP A 512 -14.18 17.39 14.31
N GLU A 513 -15.16 16.63 13.79
CA GLU A 513 -15.52 15.28 14.21
C GLU A 513 -14.76 14.22 13.42
N ALA A 514 -14.23 13.20 14.11
CA ALA A 514 -13.67 11.99 13.54
C ALA A 514 -14.38 10.75 14.10
N LEU A 515 -14.38 9.66 13.34
CA LEU A 515 -14.72 8.35 13.90
C LEU A 515 -13.46 7.74 14.52
N GLU A 516 -13.49 7.50 15.82
CA GLU A 516 -12.42 6.84 16.54
C GLU A 516 -12.58 5.31 16.46
N PHE A 517 -11.51 4.63 16.02
CA PHE A 517 -11.35 3.19 16.03
C PHE A 517 -10.42 2.79 17.19
N GLY A 518 -10.99 2.69 18.37
CA GLY A 518 -10.34 2.24 19.60
C GLY A 518 -10.88 0.89 20.08
N ASP A 519 -10.90 0.70 21.40
CA ASP A 519 -11.58 -0.45 22.03
C ASP A 519 -13.10 -0.41 21.77
N THR A 520 -13.63 0.78 21.52
CA THR A 520 -14.98 1.04 21.04
C THR A 520 -14.91 1.94 19.82
N VAL A 521 -15.93 1.85 18.95
CA VAL A 521 -16.02 2.71 17.76
C VAL A 521 -17.07 3.80 18.03
N HIS A 522 -16.64 5.06 18.03
CA HIS A 522 -17.52 6.20 18.32
C HIS A 522 -17.03 7.49 17.66
N VAL A 523 -17.92 8.47 17.51
CA VAL A 523 -17.56 9.80 17.00
C VAL A 523 -16.98 10.64 18.14
N GLN A 524 -15.86 11.29 17.88
CA GLN A 524 -15.23 12.24 18.80
C GLN A 524 -14.92 13.55 18.09
N ALA A 525 -15.27 14.67 18.73
CA ALA A 525 -14.96 16.00 18.24
C ALA A 525 -13.63 16.52 18.79
N GLY A 526 -12.90 17.29 17.98
CA GLY A 526 -11.71 18.01 18.42
C GLY A 526 -10.54 17.13 18.83
N ILE A 527 -10.40 15.94 18.23
CA ILE A 527 -9.26 15.05 18.48
C ILE A 527 -7.95 15.82 18.26
N ARG A 528 -7.15 15.92 19.33
CA ARG A 528 -5.84 16.62 19.32
C ARG A 528 -5.91 18.07 18.82
N LYS A 529 -7.06 18.73 18.98
CA LYS A 529 -7.35 20.04 18.38
C LYS A 529 -6.27 21.07 18.63
N GLU A 530 -5.86 21.31 19.88
CA GLU A 530 -4.81 22.30 20.23
C GLU A 530 -3.50 22.03 19.48
N ARG A 531 -3.08 20.77 19.42
CA ARG A 531 -1.85 20.33 18.76
C ARG A 531 -1.93 20.50 17.23
N LEU A 532 -3.03 20.10 16.63
CA LEU A 532 -3.23 20.21 15.20
C LEU A 532 -3.47 21.67 14.74
N ASP A 533 -4.09 22.51 15.58
CA ASP A 533 -4.22 23.95 15.33
C ASP A 533 -2.86 24.67 15.42
N PHE A 534 -1.95 24.19 16.28
CA PHE A 534 -0.57 24.65 16.29
C PHE A 534 0.13 24.31 14.97
N MET A 535 -0.05 23.10 14.45
CA MET A 535 0.54 22.70 13.16
C MET A 535 -0.07 23.50 11.99
N ASP A 536 -1.35 23.89 12.04
CA ASP A 536 -1.95 24.82 11.06
C ASP A 536 -1.17 26.13 10.97
N ARG A 537 -0.80 26.74 12.12
CA ARG A 537 -0.01 27.98 12.18
C ARG A 537 1.42 27.77 11.69
N TYR A 538 2.05 26.70 12.11
CA TYR A 538 3.41 26.35 11.69
C TYR A 538 3.51 26.22 10.16
N TYR A 539 2.65 25.42 9.55
CA TYR A 539 2.68 25.23 8.09
C TYR A 539 2.22 26.46 7.30
N ALA A 540 1.32 27.27 7.86
CA ALA A 540 0.99 28.58 7.27
C ALA A 540 2.21 29.50 7.21
N GLU A 541 3.03 29.53 8.27
CA GLU A 541 4.28 30.29 8.28
C GLU A 541 5.33 29.76 7.31
N GLN A 542 5.45 28.41 7.19
CA GLN A 542 6.38 27.82 6.22
C GLN A 542 6.01 28.23 4.78
N ARG A 543 4.74 28.15 4.42
CA ARG A 543 4.27 28.58 3.09
C ARG A 543 4.48 30.07 2.84
N ALA A 544 4.26 30.92 3.85
CA ALA A 544 4.50 32.36 3.72
C ALA A 544 5.99 32.74 3.51
N ARG A 545 6.93 31.87 3.89
CA ARG A 545 8.38 32.06 3.67
C ARG A 545 8.83 31.55 2.29
N SER A 546 8.07 30.67 1.68
CA SER A 546 8.39 30.05 0.39
C SER A 546 7.84 30.84 -0.80
N ASN A 547 6.92 31.78 -0.53
CA ASN A 547 6.39 32.78 -1.47
C ASN A 547 7.18 34.09 -1.36
#